data_2421a50a9dc76488556a4a101d85299c
#
_entry.id   2421a50a9dc76488556a4a101d85299c
#
_cell.length_a   1.000
_cell.length_b   1.000
_cell.length_c   1.000
_cell.angle_alpha   90.00
_cell.angle_beta   90.00
_cell.angle_gamma   90.00
#
_symmetry.space_group_name_H-M   'P 1'
#
loop_
_entity.id
_entity.type
_entity.pdbx_description
1 polymer ?
#
loop_
_entity_poly.entity_id
_entity_poly.type
_entity_poly.pdbx_seq_one_letter_code
_entity_poly.pdbx_strand_id
1 'polypeptide(L)'
;MNKYEIIGIVGEGAYGVVYKAKCKETGDFGKLVRSFIFLVAIKKFKESDDDEIAKKTIMREVKMLRLLKYKNIVMLKEAFKRKGRLYLVFEYVEKNLLEVLEDNAVGIDPKRLRYFIYQIIKGVTFCHKNYVVHRDIKPENLLINPKDN
;
A
#
# COMPACT_ATOMS: atom_id res chain seq x y z
N MET A 1 4.82 -23.54 4.99
CA MET A 1 5.86 -22.57 4.62
C MET A 1 5.32 -21.16 4.79
N ASN A 2 6.04 -20.25 5.42
CA ASN A 2 5.60 -18.87 5.52
C ASN A 2 5.78 -18.17 4.16
N LYS A 3 4.68 -17.81 3.51
CA LYS A 3 4.66 -17.07 2.23
C LYS A 3 5.44 -15.76 2.30
N TYR A 4 5.43 -15.11 3.46
CA TYR A 4 6.04 -13.80 3.72
C TYR A 4 7.22 -13.91 4.69
N GLU A 5 8.33 -13.27 4.31
CA GLU A 5 9.53 -13.10 5.13
C GLU A 5 9.69 -11.60 5.46
N ILE A 6 9.54 -11.24 6.73
CA ILE A 6 9.68 -9.85 7.19
C ILE A 6 11.13 -9.41 7.06
N ILE A 7 11.38 -8.25 6.44
CA ILE A 7 12.70 -7.62 6.32
C ILE A 7 12.89 -6.56 7.41
N GLY A 8 11.86 -5.74 7.65
CA GLY A 8 11.93 -4.63 8.61
C GLY A 8 10.61 -3.90 8.76
N ILE A 9 10.59 -2.94 9.66
CA ILE A 9 9.46 -2.01 9.86
C ILE A 9 9.71 -0.79 8.97
N VAL A 10 8.69 -0.35 8.24
CA VAL A 10 8.71 0.86 7.41
C VAL A 10 7.83 1.98 7.97
N GLY A 11 6.97 1.66 8.93
CA GLY A 11 6.15 2.66 9.62
C GLY A 11 5.38 2.06 10.77
N GLU A 12 5.15 2.86 11.80
CA GLU A 12 4.28 2.54 12.91
C GLU A 12 3.38 3.74 13.22
N GLY A 13 2.10 3.48 13.48
CA GLY A 13 1.12 4.52 13.76
C GLY A 13 -0.01 4.03 14.67
N ALA A 14 -1.01 4.88 14.88
CA ALA A 14 -2.17 4.59 15.73
C ALA A 14 -2.90 3.30 15.34
N TYR A 15 -2.99 3.01 14.04
CA TYR A 15 -3.76 1.88 13.49
C TYR A 15 -2.97 0.59 13.37
N GLY A 16 -1.64 0.60 13.57
CA GLY A 16 -0.84 -0.61 13.44
C GLY A 16 0.59 -0.37 12.96
N VAL A 17 1.23 -1.46 12.56
CA VAL A 17 2.61 -1.48 12.09
C VAL A 17 2.64 -1.91 10.63
N VAL A 18 3.46 -1.23 9.83
CA VAL A 18 3.72 -1.58 8.43
C VAL A 18 5.11 -2.19 8.30
N TYR A 19 5.16 -3.38 7.73
CA TYR A 19 6.39 -4.12 7.49
C TYR A 19 6.74 -4.13 6.01
N LYS A 20 8.02 -4.01 5.69
CA LYS A 20 8.60 -4.43 4.41
C LYS A 20 8.84 -5.94 4.48
N ALA A 21 8.39 -6.69 3.48
CA ALA A 21 8.54 -8.14 3.45
C ALA A 21 8.84 -8.64 2.04
N LYS A 22 9.52 -9.78 1.95
CA LYS A 22 9.63 -10.59 0.73
C LYS A 22 8.44 -11.53 0.65
N CYS A 23 7.76 -11.53 -0.49
CA CYS A 23 6.77 -12.53 -0.83
C CYS A 23 7.44 -13.59 -1.71
N LYS A 24 7.31 -14.86 -1.33
CA LYS A 24 7.75 -16.01 -2.12
C LYS A 24 6.51 -16.64 -2.75
N GLU A 25 6.31 -16.44 -4.04
CA GLU A 25 5.28 -17.13 -4.80
C GLU A 25 5.91 -18.23 -5.65
N THR A 26 5.34 -19.42 -5.56
CA THR A 26 5.65 -20.54 -6.47
C THR A 26 4.57 -20.59 -7.53
N GLY A 27 4.93 -20.31 -8.77
CA GLY A 27 4.05 -20.53 -9.93
C GLY A 27 4.36 -21.89 -10.53
N ASP A 28 3.33 -22.71 -10.72
CA ASP A 28 3.43 -23.94 -11.49
C ASP A 28 3.03 -23.65 -12.94
N PHE A 29 4.01 -23.65 -13.84
CA PHE A 29 3.81 -23.51 -15.27
C PHE A 29 4.13 -24.85 -15.96
N GLY A 30 3.35 -25.87 -15.65
CA GLY A 30 3.57 -27.24 -16.18
C GLY A 30 4.82 -27.89 -15.55
N LYS A 31 5.84 -28.23 -16.36
CA LYS A 31 7.06 -28.92 -15.87
C LYS A 31 8.10 -28.01 -15.20
N LEU A 32 7.90 -26.68 -15.14
CA LEU A 32 8.84 -25.73 -14.54
C LEU A 32 8.22 -25.02 -13.35
N VAL A 33 8.67 -25.32 -12.14
CA VAL A 33 8.37 -24.56 -10.93
C VAL A 33 9.31 -23.35 -10.89
N ARG A 34 8.78 -22.13 -11.09
CA ARG A 34 9.53 -20.89 -10.91
C ARG A 34 9.11 -20.22 -9.59
N SER A 35 10.09 -19.95 -8.75
CA SER A 35 9.88 -19.13 -7.54
C SER A 35 10.12 -17.67 -7.90
N PHE A 36 9.11 -16.83 -7.68
CA PHE A 36 9.23 -15.39 -7.82
C PHE A 36 9.32 -14.76 -6.43
N ILE A 37 10.33 -13.90 -6.23
CA ILE A 37 10.49 -13.12 -5.00
C ILE A 37 10.22 -11.66 -5.36
N PHE A 38 9.24 -11.05 -4.70
CA PHE A 38 8.96 -9.62 -4.84
C PHE A 38 8.67 -8.97 -3.49
N LEU A 39 8.88 -7.66 -3.43
CA LEU A 39 8.66 -6.90 -2.20
C LEU A 39 7.18 -6.54 -2.03
N VAL A 40 6.73 -6.59 -0.78
CA VAL A 40 5.38 -6.19 -0.36
C VAL A 40 5.44 -5.35 0.91
N ALA A 41 4.43 -4.48 1.10
CA ALA A 41 4.16 -3.81 2.34
C ALA A 41 3.04 -4.55 3.08
N ILE A 42 3.25 -4.92 4.34
CA ILE A 42 2.27 -5.64 5.15
C ILE A 42 1.85 -4.75 6.32
N LYS A 43 0.62 -4.25 6.28
CA LYS A 43 0.01 -3.53 7.40
C LYS A 43 -0.64 -4.52 8.34
N LYS A 44 -0.13 -4.60 9.59
CA LYS A 44 -0.70 -5.38 10.68
C LYS A 44 -1.48 -4.43 11.58
N PHE A 45 -2.76 -4.68 11.75
CA PHE A 45 -3.60 -3.89 12.66
C PHE A 45 -3.33 -4.24 14.12
N LYS A 46 -3.39 -3.22 15.00
CA LYS A 46 -3.44 -3.42 16.45
C LYS A 46 -4.76 -4.10 16.79
N GLU A 47 -4.77 -4.97 17.80
CA GLU A 47 -5.99 -5.67 18.21
C GLU A 47 -7.02 -4.67 18.74
N SER A 48 -8.26 -4.82 18.26
CA SER A 48 -9.47 -4.33 18.93
C SER A 48 -10.32 -5.58 19.20
N ASP A 49 -9.96 -6.33 20.26
CA ASP A 49 -10.54 -7.67 20.47
C ASP A 49 -12.04 -7.62 20.82
N ASP A 50 -12.59 -6.50 21.28
CA ASP A 50 -13.95 -6.41 21.82
C ASP A 50 -14.92 -5.50 21.02
N ASP A 51 -14.47 -4.79 19.96
CA ASP A 51 -15.35 -3.87 19.22
C ASP A 51 -15.83 -4.46 17.88
N GLU A 52 -17.03 -5.03 17.91
CA GLU A 52 -17.73 -5.52 16.72
C GLU A 52 -17.97 -4.43 15.66
N ILE A 53 -18.10 -3.15 16.08
CA ILE A 53 -18.28 -2.01 15.16
C ILE A 53 -16.97 -1.74 14.44
N ALA A 54 -15.84 -1.75 15.16
CA ALA A 54 -14.51 -1.59 14.56
C ALA A 54 -14.23 -2.71 13.56
N LYS A 55 -14.54 -3.97 13.90
CA LYS A 55 -14.40 -5.11 12.98
C LYS A 55 -15.21 -4.95 11.69
N LYS A 56 -16.48 -4.51 11.80
CA LYS A 56 -17.34 -4.24 10.63
C LYS A 56 -16.81 -3.11 9.78
N THR A 57 -16.29 -2.04 10.40
CA THR A 57 -15.69 -0.90 9.70
C THR A 57 -14.46 -1.32 8.92
N ILE A 58 -13.53 -2.06 9.54
CA ILE A 58 -12.34 -2.59 8.89
C ILE A 58 -12.70 -3.50 7.71
N MET A 59 -13.71 -4.36 7.86
CA MET A 59 -14.13 -5.25 6.76
C MET A 59 -14.75 -4.48 5.58
N ARG A 60 -15.42 -3.35 5.84
CA ARG A 60 -15.89 -2.44 4.77
C ARG A 60 -14.71 -1.78 4.04
N GLU A 61 -13.72 -1.28 4.77
CA GLU A 61 -12.49 -0.73 4.18
C GLU A 61 -11.76 -1.77 3.30
N VAL A 62 -11.61 -2.99 3.76
CA VAL A 62 -11.00 -4.08 2.97
C VAL A 62 -11.77 -4.34 1.68
N LYS A 63 -13.12 -4.37 1.74
CA LYS A 63 -13.95 -4.52 0.54
C LYS A 63 -13.73 -3.37 -0.44
N MET A 64 -13.69 -2.13 0.04
CA MET A 64 -13.43 -0.94 -0.78
C MET A 64 -12.05 -1.00 -1.42
N LEU A 65 -11.00 -1.28 -0.66
CA LEU A 65 -9.62 -1.42 -1.17
C LEU A 65 -9.49 -2.48 -2.28
N ARG A 66 -10.25 -3.57 -2.19
CA ARG A 66 -10.28 -4.61 -3.24
C ARG A 66 -10.86 -4.14 -4.56
N LEU A 67 -11.76 -3.16 -4.52
CA LEU A 67 -12.40 -2.58 -5.71
C LEU A 67 -11.54 -1.49 -6.35
N LEU A 68 -10.67 -0.82 -5.58
CA LEU A 68 -9.83 0.27 -6.03
C LEU A 68 -8.58 -0.25 -6.78
N LYS A 69 -8.78 -0.83 -7.96
CA LYS A 69 -7.70 -1.28 -8.84
C LYS A 69 -7.43 -0.21 -9.89
N TYR A 70 -6.45 0.64 -9.64
CA TYR A 70 -6.06 1.70 -10.55
C TYR A 70 -4.57 2.00 -10.41
N LYS A 71 -3.91 2.36 -11.52
CA LYS A 71 -2.45 2.55 -11.57
C LYS A 71 -1.90 3.61 -10.61
N ASN A 72 -2.74 4.57 -10.21
CA ASN A 72 -2.39 5.62 -9.25
C ASN A 72 -2.91 5.35 -7.82
N ILE A 73 -3.31 4.13 -7.54
CA ILE A 73 -3.74 3.66 -6.21
C ILE A 73 -2.90 2.45 -5.85
N VAL A 74 -2.30 2.48 -4.67
CA VAL A 74 -1.51 1.35 -4.14
C VAL A 74 -2.40 0.11 -4.04
N MET A 75 -2.02 -0.94 -4.76
CA MET A 75 -2.85 -2.12 -4.93
C MET A 75 -2.82 -3.02 -3.70
N LEU A 76 -4.00 -3.31 -3.15
CA LEU A 76 -4.17 -4.38 -2.17
C LEU A 76 -4.05 -5.74 -2.88
N LYS A 77 -3.01 -6.52 -2.54
CA LYS A 77 -2.76 -7.85 -3.09
C LYS A 77 -3.54 -8.93 -2.35
N GLU A 78 -3.50 -8.89 -1.00
CA GLU A 78 -4.09 -9.91 -0.14
C GLU A 78 -4.54 -9.30 1.19
N ALA A 79 -5.59 -9.88 1.77
CA ALA A 79 -6.04 -9.61 3.13
C ALA A 79 -6.30 -10.94 3.83
N PHE A 80 -5.69 -11.17 5.00
CA PHE A 80 -5.86 -12.38 5.76
C PHE A 80 -5.85 -12.12 7.27
N LYS A 81 -6.45 -13.07 8.03
CA LYS A 81 -6.37 -13.08 9.49
C LYS A 81 -5.38 -14.15 9.95
N ARG A 82 -4.56 -13.83 10.95
CA ARG A 82 -3.66 -14.77 11.62
C ARG A 82 -3.60 -14.45 13.10
N LYS A 83 -3.86 -15.43 13.95
CA LYS A 83 -3.92 -15.30 15.43
C LYS A 83 -4.80 -14.11 15.86
N GLY A 84 -6.03 -14.02 15.34
CA GLY A 84 -6.97 -12.93 15.62
C GLY A 84 -6.72 -11.61 14.90
N ARG A 85 -5.50 -11.33 14.45
CA ARG A 85 -5.07 -10.06 13.86
C ARG A 85 -5.30 -10.01 12.36
N LEU A 86 -5.71 -8.85 11.84
CA LEU A 86 -5.86 -8.60 10.42
C LEU A 86 -4.53 -8.10 9.83
N TYR A 87 -4.21 -8.64 8.67
CA TYR A 87 -3.07 -8.25 7.84
C TYR A 87 -3.56 -7.86 6.46
N LEU A 88 -3.12 -6.70 5.97
CA LEU A 88 -3.31 -6.26 4.60
C LEU A 88 -1.97 -6.24 3.90
N VAL A 89 -1.88 -6.89 2.75
CA VAL A 89 -0.67 -6.96 1.93
C VAL A 89 -0.85 -6.09 0.71
N PHE A 90 0.01 -5.09 0.56
CA PHE A 90 0.04 -4.18 -0.57
C PHE A 90 1.28 -4.39 -1.44
N GLU A 91 1.26 -3.87 -2.66
CA GLU A 91 2.51 -3.65 -3.39
C GLU A 91 3.43 -2.75 -2.57
N TYR A 92 4.74 -2.96 -2.70
CA TYR A 92 5.74 -2.14 -2.03
C TYR A 92 6.25 -1.06 -2.96
N VAL A 93 6.16 0.19 -2.53
CA VAL A 93 6.73 1.35 -3.19
C VAL A 93 7.76 1.96 -2.24
N GLU A 94 8.96 2.23 -2.74
CA GLU A 94 10.13 2.51 -1.89
C GLU A 94 10.10 3.89 -1.25
N LYS A 95 9.72 4.93 -2.02
CA LYS A 95 9.75 6.32 -1.57
C LYS A 95 8.36 6.95 -1.53
N ASN A 96 8.15 7.86 -0.60
CA ASN A 96 7.01 8.76 -0.57
C ASN A 96 7.40 10.16 -1.08
N LEU A 97 6.41 11.02 -1.28
CA LEU A 97 6.66 12.37 -1.79
C LEU A 97 7.39 13.26 -0.76
N LEU A 98 7.21 13.04 0.55
CA LEU A 98 7.94 13.79 1.58
C LEU A 98 9.44 13.54 1.45
N GLU A 99 9.88 12.28 1.35
CA GLU A 99 11.28 11.93 1.15
C GLU A 99 11.85 12.55 -0.14
N VAL A 100 11.04 12.61 -1.22
CA VAL A 100 11.45 13.28 -2.46
C VAL A 100 11.58 14.79 -2.27
N LEU A 101 10.72 15.43 -1.46
CA LEU A 101 10.82 16.87 -1.15
C LEU A 101 12.05 17.17 -0.30
N GLU A 102 12.34 16.34 0.70
CA GLU A 102 13.51 16.48 1.58
C GLU A 102 14.83 16.28 0.82
N ASP A 103 14.88 15.31 -0.10
CA ASP A 103 16.03 15.07 -0.98
C ASP A 103 16.31 16.25 -1.96
N ASN A 104 15.32 17.13 -2.18
CA ASN A 104 15.40 18.25 -3.13
C ASN A 104 15.22 19.60 -2.43
N ALA A 105 16.17 19.99 -1.57
CA ALA A 105 16.13 21.24 -0.78
C ALA A 105 15.96 22.52 -1.63
N VAL A 106 16.38 22.51 -2.90
CA VAL A 106 16.23 23.64 -3.86
C VAL A 106 14.84 23.65 -4.52
N GLY A 107 14.04 22.62 -4.30
CA GLY A 107 12.71 22.41 -4.90
C GLY A 107 12.71 21.41 -6.05
N ILE A 108 11.51 21.00 -6.45
CA ILE A 108 11.29 20.06 -7.55
C ILE A 108 11.15 20.81 -8.86
N ASP A 109 11.73 20.29 -9.94
CA ASP A 109 11.54 20.82 -11.30
C ASP A 109 10.05 21.01 -11.62
N PRO A 110 9.63 22.17 -12.19
CA PRO A 110 8.23 22.47 -12.47
C PRO A 110 7.52 21.46 -13.39
N LYS A 111 8.25 20.81 -14.32
CA LYS A 111 7.66 19.76 -15.17
C LYS A 111 7.35 18.50 -14.36
N ARG A 112 8.30 18.10 -13.51
CA ARG A 112 8.13 16.94 -12.62
C ARG A 112 7.03 17.19 -11.58
N LEU A 113 6.96 18.40 -11.03
CA LEU A 113 5.89 18.77 -10.10
C LEU A 113 4.50 18.69 -10.75
N ARG A 114 4.35 19.23 -11.98
CA ARG A 114 3.09 19.10 -12.75
C ARG A 114 2.72 17.64 -13.01
N TYR A 115 3.71 16.81 -13.31
CA TYR A 115 3.47 15.39 -13.51
C TYR A 115 2.95 14.71 -12.22
N PHE A 116 3.54 14.99 -11.07
CA PHE A 116 3.08 14.45 -9.79
C PHE A 116 1.64 14.89 -9.49
N ILE A 117 1.35 16.19 -9.60
CA ILE A 117 0.00 16.72 -9.37
C ILE A 117 -1.01 16.06 -10.31
N TYR A 118 -0.67 15.89 -11.59
CA TYR A 118 -1.53 15.22 -12.55
C TYR A 118 -1.82 13.77 -12.15
N GLN A 119 -0.83 13.00 -11.68
CA GLN A 119 -1.03 11.63 -11.23
C GLN A 119 -1.89 11.57 -9.97
N ILE A 120 -1.69 12.50 -9.01
CA ILE A 120 -2.51 12.61 -7.80
C ILE A 120 -3.99 12.87 -8.18
N ILE A 121 -4.23 13.86 -9.04
CA ILE A 121 -5.60 14.19 -9.51
C ILE A 121 -6.26 12.98 -10.17
N LYS A 122 -5.53 12.21 -10.97
CA LYS A 122 -6.05 10.97 -11.58
C LYS A 122 -6.45 9.93 -10.52
N GLY A 123 -5.59 9.72 -9.51
CA GLY A 123 -5.90 8.81 -8.39
C GLY A 123 -7.14 9.25 -7.61
N VAL A 124 -7.20 10.53 -7.23
CA VAL A 124 -8.33 11.11 -6.50
C VAL A 124 -9.61 11.05 -7.31
N THR A 125 -9.55 11.40 -8.61
CA THR A 125 -10.70 11.32 -9.52
C THR A 125 -11.24 9.89 -9.61
N PHE A 126 -10.36 8.90 -9.68
CA PHE A 126 -10.76 7.49 -9.67
C PHE A 126 -11.46 7.11 -8.36
N CYS A 127 -10.92 7.53 -7.21
CA CYS A 127 -11.56 7.31 -5.90
C CYS A 127 -12.96 7.92 -5.86
N HIS A 128 -13.11 9.19 -6.26
CA HIS A 128 -14.39 9.91 -6.23
C HIS A 128 -15.42 9.27 -7.17
N LYS A 129 -15.04 8.82 -8.35
CA LYS A 129 -15.91 8.06 -9.27
C LYS A 129 -16.42 6.75 -8.68
N ASN A 130 -15.70 6.19 -7.70
CA ASN A 130 -16.08 5.00 -6.96
C ASN A 130 -16.66 5.31 -5.58
N TYR A 131 -17.09 6.55 -5.34
CA TYR A 131 -17.70 7.04 -4.09
C TYR A 131 -16.77 6.89 -2.86
N VAL A 132 -15.45 6.96 -3.06
CA VAL A 132 -14.44 6.91 -2.01
C VAL A 132 -13.76 8.25 -1.85
N VAL A 133 -13.69 8.76 -0.62
CA VAL A 133 -12.94 9.97 -0.24
C VAL A 133 -11.73 9.55 0.58
N HIS A 134 -10.54 10.05 0.22
CA HIS A 134 -9.27 9.65 0.85
C HIS A 134 -9.13 10.20 2.29
N ARG A 135 -9.45 11.48 2.54
CA ARG A 135 -9.45 12.20 3.83
C ARG A 135 -8.09 12.45 4.48
N ASP A 136 -6.99 11.93 3.94
CA ASP A 136 -5.63 12.12 4.50
C ASP A 136 -4.59 12.23 3.36
N ILE A 137 -4.83 13.17 2.42
CA ILE A 137 -3.88 13.46 1.33
C ILE A 137 -2.78 14.36 1.90
N LYS A 138 -1.56 13.83 1.95
CA LYS A 138 -0.34 14.52 2.40
C LYS A 138 0.89 13.86 1.79
N PRO A 139 2.05 14.52 1.72
CA PRO A 139 3.24 13.99 1.05
C PRO A 139 3.67 12.60 1.53
N GLU A 140 3.51 12.30 2.82
CA GLU A 140 3.86 10.99 3.42
C GLU A 140 3.00 9.85 2.86
N ASN A 141 1.77 10.14 2.43
CA ASN A 141 0.82 9.15 1.91
C ASN A 141 0.82 9.06 0.38
N LEU A 142 1.64 9.87 -0.29
CA LEU A 142 1.80 9.86 -1.74
C LEU A 142 3.06 9.11 -2.11
N LEU A 143 2.90 7.87 -2.57
CA LEU A 143 4.03 7.01 -2.91
C LEU A 143 4.49 7.25 -4.35
N ILE A 144 5.80 7.30 -4.54
CA ILE A 144 6.44 7.57 -5.84
C ILE A 144 7.06 6.29 -6.38
N ASN A 145 6.55 5.81 -7.50
CA ASN A 145 7.13 4.68 -8.19
C ASN A 145 8.35 5.16 -9.01
N PRO A 146 9.57 4.65 -8.75
CA PRO A 146 10.77 5.06 -9.48
C PRO A 146 10.70 4.83 -10.99
N LYS A 147 9.84 3.92 -11.44
CA LYS A 147 9.65 3.61 -12.88
C LYS A 147 8.82 4.65 -13.62
N ASP A 148 8.12 5.51 -12.88
CA ASP A 148 7.22 6.53 -13.43
C ASP A 148 7.82 7.94 -13.29
N ASN A 149 9.14 8.03 -13.08
CA ASN A 149 9.90 9.28 -12.99
C ASN A 149 10.39 9.76 -14.35
#